data_da5d2407531bbaf1febb069b04790367
#
_entry.id   da5d2407531bbaf1febb069b04790367
#
_cell.length_a   1.000
_cell.length_b   1.000
_cell.length_c   1.000
_cell.angle_alpha   90.00
_cell.angle_beta   90.00
_cell.angle_gamma   90.00
#
_symmetry.space_group_name_H-M   'P 1'
#
loop_
_entity.id
_entity.type
_entity.pdbx_description
1 polymer ?
#
loop_
_entity_poly.entity_id
_entity_poly.type
_entity_poly.pdbx_seq_one_letter_code
_entity_poly.pdbx_strand_id
1 'polypeptide(L)'
;MKIIFLLQFTSLLSMLINAMLLGLGSLHVRWKNRRYEQSRWMLFAAMLILAAHFLAQMTLSVRASGADLGAVLNLLAYPPSFALIALSIYNIEAVHDNRRRFVAGIVGLYAIIVVCYAIGYCCNGSMRIGMWMYVMLALYICLVVYCICKASRQILVRRKLLETLTASDMLPHVRFAKTSVTVLFVASMTMPFVILFNKILVIYAPVILLAIFFFVLTFCNLG
;
A
#
# COMPACT_ATOMS: atom_id res chain seq x y z
N MET A 1 20.96 10.33 12.92
CA MET A 1 21.05 8.92 12.48
C MET A 1 20.21 7.96 13.33
N LYS A 2 20.33 7.97 14.68
CA LYS A 2 19.60 7.02 15.57
C LYS A 2 18.06 7.04 15.41
N ILE A 3 17.42 8.22 15.26
CA ILE A 3 15.95 8.33 15.15
C ILE A 3 15.43 7.71 13.85
N ILE A 4 16.10 7.94 12.71
CA ILE A 4 15.68 7.38 11.41
C ILE A 4 15.81 5.85 11.43
N PHE A 5 16.89 5.34 11.99
CA PHE A 5 17.09 3.90 12.15
C PHE A 5 16.01 3.27 13.03
N LEU A 6 15.69 3.90 14.17
CA LEU A 6 14.65 3.42 15.07
C LEU A 6 13.28 3.39 14.38
N LEU A 7 12.95 4.42 13.59
CA LEU A 7 11.71 4.47 12.81
C LEU A 7 11.64 3.38 11.74
N GLN A 8 12.74 3.14 11.03
CA GLN A 8 12.81 2.06 10.03
C GLN A 8 12.65 0.69 10.70
N PHE A 9 13.30 0.48 11.85
CA PHE A 9 13.18 -0.75 12.62
C PHE A 9 11.75 -0.96 13.13
N THR A 10 11.12 0.07 13.71
CA THR A 10 9.72 0.01 14.16
C THR A 10 8.77 -0.27 12.98
N SER A 11 9.03 0.35 11.82
CA SER A 11 8.24 0.11 10.61
C SER A 11 8.40 -1.33 10.12
N LEU A 12 9.63 -1.86 10.08
CA LEU A 12 9.90 -3.26 9.75
C LEU A 12 9.14 -4.21 10.67
N LEU A 13 9.26 -4.00 11.99
CA LEU A 13 8.59 -4.85 12.98
C LEU A 13 7.06 -4.78 12.84
N SER A 14 6.50 -3.59 12.65
CA SER A 14 5.06 -3.41 12.41
C SER A 14 4.59 -4.14 11.16
N MET A 15 5.33 -4.08 10.05
CA MET A 15 4.96 -4.80 8.82
C MET A 15 5.04 -6.32 8.99
N LEU A 16 6.04 -6.82 9.73
CA LEU A 16 6.14 -8.26 10.04
C LEU A 16 5.00 -8.72 10.94
N ILE A 17 4.62 -7.95 11.98
CA ILE A 17 3.47 -8.26 12.83
C ILE A 17 2.18 -8.31 12.00
N ASN A 18 1.95 -7.32 11.13
CA ASN A 18 0.79 -7.32 10.22
C ASN A 18 0.79 -8.51 9.26
N ALA A 19 1.95 -8.90 8.72
CA ALA A 19 2.09 -10.08 7.90
C ALA A 19 1.77 -11.36 8.69
N MET A 20 2.27 -11.48 9.92
CA MET A 20 1.94 -12.62 10.79
C MET A 20 0.44 -12.70 11.10
N LEU A 21 -0.21 -11.59 11.43
CA LEU A 21 -1.66 -11.54 11.67
C LEU A 21 -2.44 -12.04 10.45
N LEU A 22 -2.06 -11.59 9.24
CA LEU A 22 -2.67 -12.02 8.00
C LEU A 22 -2.36 -13.50 7.68
N GLY A 23 -1.16 -13.98 7.97
CA GLY A 23 -0.76 -15.37 7.77
C GLY A 23 -1.48 -16.34 8.71
N LEU A 24 -1.57 -15.99 10.00
CA LEU A 24 -2.22 -16.81 11.03
C LEU A 24 -3.74 -16.70 10.99
N GLY A 25 -4.31 -15.63 10.46
CA GLY A 25 -5.75 -15.42 10.35
C GLY A 25 -6.50 -16.51 9.59
N SER A 26 -5.79 -17.37 8.84
CA SER A 26 -6.39 -18.55 8.17
C SER A 26 -6.93 -19.61 9.13
N LEU A 27 -6.49 -19.60 10.39
CA LEU A 27 -6.90 -20.59 11.39
C LEU A 27 -8.33 -20.35 11.93
N HIS A 28 -8.87 -19.15 11.74
CA HIS A 28 -10.16 -18.71 12.31
C HIS A 28 -11.20 -18.31 11.27
N VAL A 29 -10.93 -18.53 9.97
CA VAL A 29 -11.88 -18.16 8.90
C VAL A 29 -13.13 -19.03 8.96
N ARG A 30 -14.23 -18.45 9.42
CA ARG A 30 -15.57 -19.08 9.44
C ARG A 30 -16.15 -19.31 8.04
N TRP A 31 -15.73 -18.50 7.06
CA TRP A 31 -16.27 -18.52 5.71
C TRP A 31 -15.15 -18.68 4.68
N LYS A 32 -15.07 -19.84 4.01
CA LYS A 32 -14.15 -20.05 2.88
C LYS A 32 -14.57 -19.24 1.65
N ASN A 33 -14.50 -17.92 1.74
CA ASN A 33 -14.76 -17.05 0.61
C ASN A 33 -13.45 -16.85 -0.19
N ARG A 34 -13.46 -17.31 -1.45
CA ARG A 34 -12.29 -17.19 -2.36
C ARG A 34 -11.79 -15.74 -2.51
N ARG A 35 -12.69 -14.76 -2.48
CA ARG A 35 -12.31 -13.34 -2.58
C ARG A 35 -11.57 -12.87 -1.33
N TYR A 36 -12.03 -13.29 -0.15
CA TYR A 36 -11.36 -13.00 1.12
C TYR A 36 -9.95 -13.56 1.13
N GLU A 37 -9.79 -14.86 0.79
CA GLU A 37 -8.49 -15.52 0.74
C GLU A 37 -7.52 -14.86 -0.24
N GLN A 38 -7.99 -14.50 -1.43
CA GLN A 38 -7.17 -13.77 -2.40
C GLN A 38 -6.73 -12.40 -1.87
N SER A 39 -7.65 -11.66 -1.23
CA SER A 39 -7.34 -10.35 -0.66
C SER A 39 -6.36 -10.46 0.50
N ARG A 40 -6.49 -11.49 1.34
CA ARG A 40 -5.57 -11.80 2.43
C ARG A 40 -4.14 -12.01 1.93
N TRP A 41 -3.97 -12.82 0.89
CA TRP A 41 -2.65 -13.06 0.29
C TRP A 41 -2.07 -11.82 -0.39
N MET A 42 -2.91 -10.97 -1.00
CA MET A 42 -2.46 -9.68 -1.54
C MET A 42 -1.96 -8.74 -0.44
N LEU A 43 -2.69 -8.65 0.69
CA LEU A 43 -2.26 -7.85 1.84
C LEU A 43 -0.99 -8.41 2.49
N PHE A 44 -0.91 -9.73 2.64
CA PHE A 44 0.29 -10.41 3.13
C PHE A 44 1.52 -10.07 2.28
N ALA A 45 1.39 -10.19 0.95
CA ALA A 45 2.45 -9.84 0.02
C ALA A 45 2.83 -8.34 0.11
N ALA A 46 1.85 -7.44 0.24
CA ALA A 46 2.12 -6.01 0.42
C ALA A 46 2.93 -5.74 1.70
N MET A 47 2.57 -6.38 2.82
CA MET A 47 3.31 -6.24 4.08
C MET A 47 4.74 -6.79 3.97
N LEU A 48 4.94 -7.92 3.28
CA LEU A 48 6.27 -8.48 3.05
C LEU A 48 7.14 -7.58 2.15
N ILE A 49 6.57 -7.00 1.09
CA ILE A 49 7.30 -6.05 0.24
C ILE A 49 7.74 -4.83 1.06
N LEU A 50 6.86 -4.28 1.91
CA LEU A 50 7.19 -3.16 2.78
C LEU A 50 8.24 -3.55 3.83
N ALA A 51 8.15 -4.73 4.43
CA ALA A 51 9.13 -5.24 5.38
C ALA A 51 10.51 -5.39 4.72
N ALA A 52 10.58 -6.03 3.54
CA ALA A 52 11.82 -6.18 2.77
C ALA A 52 12.40 -4.80 2.37
N HIS A 53 11.54 -3.85 2.01
CA HIS A 53 11.96 -2.48 1.71
C HIS A 53 12.60 -1.79 2.92
N PHE A 54 11.99 -1.84 4.12
CA PHE A 54 12.58 -1.25 5.33
C PHE A 54 13.88 -1.96 5.72
N LEU A 55 13.94 -3.28 5.60
CA LEU A 55 15.17 -4.05 5.82
C LEU A 55 16.28 -3.60 4.87
N ALA A 56 15.99 -3.48 3.57
CA ALA A 56 16.96 -2.99 2.58
C ALA A 56 17.43 -1.57 2.88
N GLN A 57 16.54 -0.67 3.30
CA GLN A 57 16.91 0.68 3.71
C GLN A 57 17.86 0.70 4.91
N MET A 58 17.67 -0.20 5.88
CA MET A 58 18.52 -0.31 7.07
C MET A 58 19.88 -0.91 6.73
N THR A 59 19.91 -2.04 6.02
CA THR A 59 21.15 -2.77 5.70
C THR A 59 22.04 -2.01 4.74
N LEU A 60 21.48 -1.40 3.72
CA LEU A 60 22.22 -0.64 2.71
C LEU A 60 22.50 0.81 3.13
N SER A 61 22.02 1.24 4.30
CA SER A 61 22.16 2.62 4.80
C SER A 61 21.82 3.69 3.74
N VAL A 62 20.85 3.39 2.86
CA VAL A 62 20.56 4.14 1.62
C VAL A 62 20.24 5.60 1.91
N ARG A 63 19.55 5.87 3.01
CA ARG A 63 19.22 7.25 3.42
C ARG A 63 20.41 8.04 3.97
N ALA A 64 21.45 7.35 4.45
CA ALA A 64 22.70 7.98 4.85
C ALA A 64 23.56 8.35 3.63
N SER A 65 23.40 7.59 2.53
CA SER A 65 24.15 7.80 1.27
C SER A 65 23.58 8.93 0.39
N GLY A 66 22.36 9.41 0.68
CA GLY A 66 21.71 10.53 0.00
C GLY A 66 20.18 10.42 -0.06
N ALA A 67 19.52 11.58 -0.06
CA ALA A 67 18.06 11.64 -0.11
C ALA A 67 17.48 11.02 -1.40
N ASP A 68 18.19 11.19 -2.53
CA ASP A 68 17.76 10.74 -3.85
C ASP A 68 17.70 9.21 -3.96
N LEU A 69 18.70 8.51 -3.41
CA LEU A 69 18.74 7.04 -3.37
C LEU A 69 17.57 6.47 -2.57
N GLY A 70 17.28 7.07 -1.41
CA GLY A 70 16.13 6.69 -0.59
C GLY A 70 14.82 6.92 -1.32
N ALA A 71 14.68 8.03 -2.05
CA ALA A 71 13.49 8.36 -2.83
C ALA A 71 13.26 7.34 -3.97
N VAL A 72 14.30 6.97 -4.69
CA VAL A 72 14.22 5.97 -5.77
C VAL A 72 13.77 4.61 -5.24
N LEU A 73 14.37 4.16 -4.11
CA LEU A 73 13.98 2.89 -3.49
C LEU A 73 12.50 2.92 -3.02
N ASN A 74 12.06 4.05 -2.48
CA ASN A 74 10.65 4.25 -2.12
C ASN A 74 9.74 4.17 -3.34
N LEU A 75 10.13 4.82 -4.46
CA LEU A 75 9.36 4.82 -5.71
C LEU A 75 9.30 3.45 -6.41
N LEU A 76 10.19 2.52 -6.08
CA LEU A 76 10.12 1.15 -6.56
C LEU A 76 9.27 0.24 -5.66
N ALA A 77 9.29 0.45 -4.33
CA ALA A 77 8.64 -0.44 -3.37
C ALA A 77 7.20 -0.01 -3.00
N TYR A 78 6.92 1.30 -2.88
CA TYR A 78 5.61 1.78 -2.47
C TYR A 78 4.50 1.57 -3.52
N PRO A 79 4.74 1.77 -4.83
CA PRO A 79 3.69 1.57 -5.83
C PRO A 79 3.09 0.16 -5.81
N PRO A 80 3.87 -0.95 -5.86
CA PRO A 80 3.31 -2.30 -5.82
C PRO A 80 2.63 -2.60 -4.49
N SER A 81 3.18 -2.13 -3.36
CA SER A 81 2.56 -2.34 -2.04
C SER A 81 1.22 -1.63 -1.93
N PHE A 82 1.15 -0.35 -2.31
CA PHE A 82 -0.09 0.42 -2.33
C PHE A 82 -1.14 -0.18 -3.27
N ALA A 83 -0.70 -0.61 -4.46
CA ALA A 83 -1.58 -1.25 -5.44
C ALA A 83 -2.17 -2.56 -4.93
N LEU A 84 -1.38 -3.39 -4.22
CA LEU A 84 -1.86 -4.63 -3.61
C LEU A 84 -2.89 -4.36 -2.50
N ILE A 85 -2.66 -3.34 -1.66
CA ILE A 85 -3.64 -2.90 -0.65
C ILE A 85 -4.93 -2.44 -1.33
N ALA A 86 -4.85 -1.56 -2.33
CA ALA A 86 -6.00 -1.06 -3.06
C ALA A 86 -6.76 -2.18 -3.80
N LEU A 87 -6.02 -3.15 -4.37
CA LEU A 87 -6.59 -4.30 -5.06
C LEU A 87 -7.30 -5.26 -4.08
N SER A 88 -6.77 -5.43 -2.87
CA SER A 88 -7.41 -6.23 -1.83
C SER A 88 -8.75 -5.60 -1.40
N ILE A 89 -8.78 -4.29 -1.19
CA ILE A 89 -10.00 -3.53 -0.88
C ILE A 89 -10.99 -3.65 -2.04
N TYR A 90 -10.55 -3.40 -3.27
CA TYR A 90 -11.38 -3.55 -4.46
C TYR A 90 -11.98 -4.95 -4.56
N ASN A 91 -11.21 -6.00 -4.31
CA ASN A 91 -11.66 -7.38 -4.43
C ASN A 91 -12.75 -7.75 -3.39
N ILE A 92 -12.64 -7.22 -2.15
CA ILE A 92 -13.66 -7.38 -1.11
C ILE A 92 -14.93 -6.58 -1.44
N GLU A 93 -14.76 -5.34 -1.89
CA GLU A 93 -15.88 -4.40 -2.09
C GLU A 93 -16.51 -4.50 -3.49
N ALA A 94 -15.94 -5.26 -4.43
CA ALA A 94 -16.41 -5.34 -5.79
C ALA A 94 -17.77 -6.03 -5.91
N VAL A 95 -18.75 -5.29 -6.38
CA VAL A 95 -20.07 -5.80 -6.79
C VAL A 95 -20.01 -6.38 -8.20
N HIS A 96 -19.29 -5.72 -9.12
CA HIS A 96 -19.11 -6.13 -10.50
C HIS A 96 -17.66 -6.52 -10.77
N ASP A 97 -17.43 -7.62 -11.48
CA ASP A 97 -16.07 -8.15 -11.74
C ASP A 97 -15.39 -7.47 -12.93
N ASN A 98 -14.86 -6.28 -12.72
CA ASN A 98 -13.95 -5.59 -13.63
C ASN A 98 -12.47 -5.68 -13.22
N ARG A 99 -12.13 -6.69 -12.41
CA ARG A 99 -10.81 -6.88 -11.82
C ARG A 99 -9.69 -6.92 -12.85
N ARG A 100 -9.88 -7.61 -13.98
CA ARG A 100 -8.85 -7.73 -15.03
C ARG A 100 -8.40 -6.36 -15.55
N ARG A 101 -9.35 -5.45 -15.81
CA ARG A 101 -9.03 -4.08 -16.29
C ARG A 101 -8.33 -3.27 -15.21
N PHE A 102 -8.71 -3.44 -13.94
CA PHE A 102 -8.07 -2.76 -12.84
C PHE A 102 -6.62 -3.21 -12.66
N VAL A 103 -6.37 -4.52 -12.65
CA VAL A 103 -5.03 -5.11 -12.59
C VAL A 103 -4.18 -4.69 -13.78
N ALA A 104 -4.71 -4.74 -15.00
CA ALA A 104 -3.98 -4.32 -16.22
C ALA A 104 -3.54 -2.85 -16.14
N GLY A 105 -4.39 -1.95 -15.61
CA GLY A 105 -4.03 -0.55 -15.40
C GLY A 105 -2.92 -0.36 -14.37
N ILE A 106 -2.97 -1.09 -13.26
CA ILE A 106 -1.92 -1.07 -12.22
C ILE A 106 -0.60 -1.57 -12.80
N VAL A 107 -0.61 -2.75 -13.45
CA VAL A 107 0.60 -3.36 -14.02
C VAL A 107 1.20 -2.47 -15.11
N GLY A 108 0.36 -1.88 -15.96
CA GLY A 108 0.83 -0.96 -17.00
C GLY A 108 1.51 0.29 -16.42
N LEU A 109 0.88 0.95 -15.45
CA LEU A 109 1.47 2.14 -14.80
C LEU A 109 2.75 1.79 -14.05
N TYR A 110 2.79 0.67 -13.33
CA TYR A 110 3.99 0.25 -12.63
C TYR A 110 5.12 -0.14 -13.59
N ALA A 111 4.81 -0.83 -14.70
CA ALA A 111 5.80 -1.14 -15.74
C ALA A 111 6.43 0.14 -16.31
N ILE A 112 5.64 1.19 -16.55
CA ILE A 112 6.17 2.49 -17.00
C ILE A 112 7.11 3.10 -15.93
N ILE A 113 6.78 3.02 -14.64
CA ILE A 113 7.66 3.49 -13.55
C ILE A 113 9.01 2.75 -13.60
N VAL A 114 8.99 1.43 -13.76
CA VAL A 114 10.21 0.61 -13.84
C VAL A 114 11.04 0.95 -15.09
N VAL A 115 10.38 1.16 -16.23
CA VAL A 115 11.04 1.59 -17.47
C VAL A 115 11.69 2.97 -17.30
N CYS A 116 10.98 3.94 -16.70
CA CYS A 116 11.57 5.25 -16.39
C CYS A 116 12.80 5.15 -15.48
N TYR A 117 12.76 4.26 -14.50
CA TYR A 117 13.94 3.96 -13.67
C TYR A 117 15.10 3.42 -14.49
N ALA A 118 14.85 2.42 -15.35
CA ALA A 118 15.87 1.81 -16.19
C ALA A 118 16.51 2.84 -17.15
N ILE A 119 15.71 3.68 -17.79
CA ILE A 119 16.20 4.76 -18.65
C ILE A 119 17.04 5.74 -17.84
N GLY A 120 16.55 6.19 -16.67
CA GLY A 120 17.28 7.10 -15.81
C GLY A 120 18.63 6.53 -15.34
N TYR A 121 18.67 5.24 -15.02
CA TYR A 121 19.88 4.53 -14.66
C TYR A 121 20.87 4.47 -15.85
N CYS A 122 20.39 4.10 -17.03
CA CYS A 122 21.24 4.04 -18.24
C CYS A 122 21.80 5.42 -18.63
N CYS A 123 20.99 6.48 -18.52
CA CYS A 123 21.43 7.85 -18.86
C CYS A 123 22.47 8.42 -17.90
N ASN A 124 22.36 8.09 -16.60
CA ASN A 124 23.21 8.69 -15.56
C ASN A 124 24.34 7.76 -15.07
N GLY A 125 24.36 6.49 -15.49
CA GLY A 125 25.35 5.49 -15.06
C GLY A 125 25.34 5.23 -13.54
N SER A 126 24.31 5.67 -12.82
CA SER A 126 24.20 5.56 -11.36
C SER A 126 22.75 5.46 -10.92
N MET A 127 22.52 5.01 -9.67
CA MET A 127 21.19 4.99 -9.07
C MET A 127 20.62 6.40 -8.79
N ARG A 128 21.42 7.47 -8.96
CA ARG A 128 20.94 8.86 -8.90
C ARG A 128 20.40 9.25 -10.25
N ILE A 129 19.13 9.02 -10.48
CA ILE A 129 18.46 9.16 -11.78
C ILE A 129 18.03 10.60 -12.12
N GLY A 130 18.36 11.60 -11.29
CA GLY A 130 18.08 13.02 -11.54
C GLY A 130 16.63 13.33 -11.83
N MET A 131 16.33 13.97 -12.96
CA MET A 131 14.98 14.37 -13.37
C MET A 131 14.00 13.20 -13.50
N TRP A 132 14.48 12.00 -13.81
CA TRP A 132 13.64 10.82 -13.93
C TRP A 132 12.92 10.44 -12.64
N MET A 133 13.50 10.81 -11.49
CA MET A 133 12.87 10.63 -10.17
C MET A 133 11.52 11.39 -10.09
N TYR A 134 11.46 12.62 -10.61
CA TYR A 134 10.22 13.42 -10.61
C TYR A 134 9.16 12.85 -11.57
N VAL A 135 9.61 12.30 -12.70
CA VAL A 135 8.72 11.59 -13.64
C VAL A 135 8.12 10.35 -12.96
N MET A 136 8.96 9.54 -12.30
CA MET A 136 8.49 8.39 -11.53
C MET A 136 7.52 8.79 -10.41
N LEU A 137 7.77 9.90 -9.72
CA LEU A 137 6.89 10.44 -8.68
C LEU A 137 5.54 10.84 -9.26
N ALA A 138 5.51 11.53 -10.40
CA ALA A 138 4.27 11.90 -11.08
C ALA A 138 3.46 10.67 -11.50
N LEU A 139 4.12 9.65 -12.06
CA LEU A 139 3.50 8.37 -12.42
C LEU A 139 2.97 7.62 -11.17
N TYR A 140 3.70 7.67 -10.07
CA TYR A 140 3.24 7.12 -8.79
C TYR A 140 1.97 7.82 -8.30
N ILE A 141 1.92 9.15 -8.36
CA ILE A 141 0.71 9.92 -8.01
C ILE A 141 -0.47 9.52 -8.92
N CYS A 142 -0.23 9.37 -10.22
CA CYS A 142 -1.26 8.89 -11.16
C CYS A 142 -1.77 7.48 -10.79
N LEU A 143 -0.86 6.56 -10.41
CA LEU A 143 -1.23 5.22 -9.95
C LEU A 143 -2.06 5.27 -8.67
N VAL A 144 -1.67 6.09 -7.70
CA VAL A 144 -2.40 6.28 -6.44
C VAL A 144 -3.81 6.81 -6.69
N VAL A 145 -3.94 7.86 -7.49
CA VAL A 145 -5.25 8.44 -7.87
C VAL A 145 -6.12 7.40 -8.59
N TYR A 146 -5.55 6.66 -9.53
CA TYR A 146 -6.27 5.58 -10.23
C TYR A 146 -6.77 4.52 -9.26
N CYS A 147 -5.94 4.05 -8.33
CA CYS A 147 -6.31 3.06 -7.32
C CYS A 147 -7.43 3.57 -6.39
N ILE A 148 -7.31 4.81 -5.89
CA ILE A 148 -8.31 5.42 -5.02
C ILE A 148 -9.64 5.55 -5.75
N CYS A 149 -9.66 6.10 -6.96
CA CYS A 149 -10.89 6.27 -7.73
C CYS A 149 -11.61 4.93 -7.95
N LYS A 150 -10.86 3.87 -8.28
CA LYS A 150 -11.43 2.53 -8.50
C LYS A 150 -11.94 1.90 -7.20
N ALA A 151 -11.16 1.92 -6.13
CA ALA A 151 -11.53 1.34 -4.83
C ALA A 151 -12.73 2.10 -4.21
N SER A 152 -12.67 3.44 -4.15
CA SER A 152 -13.74 4.27 -3.58
C SER A 152 -15.06 4.11 -4.33
N ARG A 153 -15.02 3.99 -5.67
CA ARG A 153 -16.23 3.73 -6.45
C ARG A 153 -16.90 2.41 -6.04
N GLN A 154 -16.13 1.34 -5.80
CA GLN A 154 -16.71 0.07 -5.36
C GLN A 154 -17.27 0.16 -3.95
N ILE A 155 -16.58 0.81 -3.03
CA ILE A 155 -17.07 1.05 -1.66
C ILE A 155 -18.41 1.79 -1.70
N LEU A 156 -18.52 2.85 -2.52
CA LEU A 156 -19.77 3.62 -2.64
C LEU A 156 -20.92 2.81 -3.24
N VAL A 157 -20.64 2.01 -4.28
CA VAL A 157 -21.68 1.15 -4.91
C VAL A 157 -22.15 0.10 -3.90
N ARG A 158 -21.22 -0.56 -3.20
CA ARG A 158 -21.56 -1.56 -2.19
C ARG A 158 -22.33 -0.96 -1.02
N ARG A 159 -21.92 0.22 -0.54
CA ARG A 159 -22.64 0.92 0.54
C ARG A 159 -24.11 1.18 0.18
N LYS A 160 -24.38 1.69 -1.03
CA LYS A 160 -25.76 1.89 -1.52
C LYS A 160 -26.56 0.58 -1.55
N LEU A 161 -25.92 -0.51 -1.99
CA LEU A 161 -26.56 -1.84 -2.00
C LEU A 161 -26.87 -2.31 -0.58
N LEU A 162 -25.97 -2.09 0.36
CA LEU A 162 -26.14 -2.48 1.75
C LEU A 162 -27.22 -1.65 2.47
N GLU A 163 -27.38 -0.37 2.14
CA GLU A 163 -28.43 0.49 2.69
C GLU A 163 -29.84 0.02 2.29
N THR A 164 -29.97 -0.77 1.21
CA THR A 164 -31.26 -1.38 0.79
C THR A 164 -31.54 -2.73 1.46
N LEU A 165 -30.56 -3.29 2.15
CA LEU A 165 -30.67 -4.58 2.84
C LEU A 165 -30.67 -4.33 4.36
N THR A 166 -31.80 -4.56 5.01
CA THR A 166 -31.91 -4.49 6.48
C THR A 166 -31.26 -5.72 7.12
N ALA A 167 -30.01 -5.63 7.54
CA ALA A 167 -29.35 -6.72 8.24
C ALA A 167 -28.44 -6.21 9.37
N SER A 168 -28.63 -6.79 10.56
CA SER A 168 -27.85 -6.53 11.78
C SER A 168 -26.36 -6.90 11.69
N ASP A 169 -25.98 -7.74 10.72
CA ASP A 169 -24.61 -8.24 10.57
C ASP A 169 -23.68 -7.35 9.72
N MET A 170 -24.10 -6.10 9.47
CA MET A 170 -23.37 -5.19 8.57
C MET A 170 -22.23 -4.41 9.22
N LEU A 171 -22.15 -4.41 10.55
CA LEU A 171 -21.20 -3.61 11.30
C LEU A 171 -19.72 -3.87 10.91
N PRO A 172 -19.25 -5.13 10.71
CA PRO A 172 -17.90 -5.41 10.28
C PRO A 172 -17.57 -4.82 8.90
N HIS A 173 -18.50 -4.94 7.95
CA HIS A 173 -18.33 -4.40 6.59
C HIS A 173 -18.26 -2.86 6.57
N VAL A 174 -19.08 -2.19 7.37
CA VAL A 174 -19.04 -0.72 7.50
C VAL A 174 -17.72 -0.26 8.14
N ARG A 175 -17.24 -0.96 9.17
CA ARG A 175 -15.94 -0.67 9.79
C ARG A 175 -14.80 -0.87 8.80
N PHE A 176 -14.81 -1.97 8.06
CA PHE A 176 -13.80 -2.23 7.03
C PHE A 176 -13.82 -1.15 5.93
N ALA A 177 -14.99 -0.77 5.42
CA ALA A 177 -15.11 0.29 4.42
C ALA A 177 -14.54 1.62 4.94
N LYS A 178 -14.84 2.02 6.18
CA LYS A 178 -14.29 3.23 6.81
C LYS A 178 -12.77 3.17 6.93
N THR A 179 -12.22 2.10 7.48
CA THR A 179 -10.75 1.95 7.62
C THR A 179 -10.04 1.85 6.28
N SER A 180 -10.68 1.25 5.27
CA SER A 180 -10.18 1.20 3.90
C SER A 180 -10.04 2.59 3.29
N VAL A 181 -11.07 3.44 3.40
CA VAL A 181 -11.01 4.83 2.95
C VAL A 181 -9.92 5.59 3.71
N THR A 182 -9.85 5.41 5.03
CA THR A 182 -8.86 6.09 5.86
C THR A 182 -7.43 5.70 5.47
N VAL A 183 -7.13 4.41 5.31
CA VAL A 183 -5.78 3.97 4.95
C VAL A 183 -5.38 4.43 3.55
N LEU A 184 -6.30 4.37 2.58
CA LEU A 184 -6.05 4.87 1.22
C LEU A 184 -5.80 6.38 1.23
N PHE A 185 -6.60 7.15 1.96
CA PHE A 185 -6.44 8.59 2.06
C PHE A 185 -5.13 8.98 2.77
N VAL A 186 -4.86 8.41 3.96
CA VAL A 186 -3.63 8.67 4.72
C VAL A 186 -2.40 8.31 3.89
N ALA A 187 -2.38 7.13 3.27
CA ALA A 187 -1.26 6.71 2.45
C ALA A 187 -1.06 7.62 1.23
N SER A 188 -2.13 8.03 0.55
CA SER A 188 -2.05 8.88 -0.63
C SER A 188 -1.53 10.28 -0.32
N MET A 189 -1.96 10.84 0.82
CA MET A 189 -1.53 12.18 1.22
C MET A 189 -0.11 12.22 1.79
N THR A 190 0.31 11.16 2.47
CA THR A 190 1.60 11.17 3.19
C THR A 190 2.76 10.62 2.37
N MET A 191 2.54 9.60 1.53
CA MET A 191 3.62 8.92 0.80
C MET A 191 4.42 9.82 -0.14
N PRO A 192 3.81 10.70 -0.97
CA PRO A 192 4.58 11.61 -1.83
C PRO A 192 5.51 12.53 -1.03
N PHE A 193 5.04 13.04 0.12
CA PHE A 193 5.83 13.90 0.98
C PHE A 193 6.97 13.14 1.67
N VAL A 194 6.72 11.90 2.11
CA VAL A 194 7.74 11.03 2.71
C VAL A 194 8.84 10.67 1.70
N ILE A 195 8.50 10.56 0.41
CA ILE A 195 9.47 10.30 -0.66
C ILE A 195 10.40 11.49 -0.82
N LEU A 196 9.86 12.70 -0.85
CA LEU A 196 10.63 13.92 -1.10
C LEU A 196 11.37 14.44 0.14
N PHE A 197 10.78 14.31 1.32
CA PHE A 197 11.26 14.96 2.54
C PHE A 197 11.50 13.97 3.68
N ASN A 198 12.76 13.62 3.92
CA ASN A 198 13.15 12.69 4.98
C ASN A 198 12.72 13.15 6.41
N LYS A 199 12.66 14.45 6.66
CA LYS A 199 12.26 14.99 7.98
C LYS A 199 10.79 14.76 8.29
N ILE A 200 9.96 14.75 7.27
CA ILE A 200 8.50 14.54 7.38
C ILE A 200 8.17 13.09 7.77
N LEU A 201 9.05 12.15 7.43
CA LEU A 201 8.90 10.74 7.82
C LEU A 201 8.70 10.57 9.33
N VAL A 202 9.41 11.35 10.16
CA VAL A 202 9.34 11.24 11.63
C VAL A 202 7.93 11.50 12.15
N ILE A 203 7.21 12.44 11.52
CA ILE A 203 5.87 12.85 11.94
C ILE A 203 4.80 11.88 11.39
N TYR A 204 4.92 11.50 10.12
CA TYR A 204 3.86 10.73 9.45
C TYR A 204 4.00 9.21 9.58
N ALA A 205 5.20 8.67 9.84
CA ALA A 205 5.38 7.24 9.98
C ALA A 205 4.47 6.60 11.05
N PRO A 206 4.36 7.13 12.27
CA PRO A 206 3.46 6.55 13.28
C PRO A 206 1.99 6.54 12.83
N VAL A 207 1.54 7.60 12.16
CA VAL A 207 0.14 7.72 11.68
C VAL A 207 -0.15 6.67 10.61
N ILE A 208 0.78 6.48 9.66
CA ILE A 208 0.66 5.46 8.60
C ILE A 208 0.66 4.06 9.21
N LEU A 209 1.58 3.78 10.14
CA LEU A 209 1.68 2.48 10.79
C LEU A 209 0.41 2.12 11.56
N LEU A 210 -0.14 3.07 12.31
CA LEU A 210 -1.42 2.90 13.01
C LEU A 210 -2.58 2.69 12.03
N ALA A 211 -2.65 3.46 10.95
CA ALA A 211 -3.70 3.31 9.94
C ALA A 211 -3.66 1.92 9.29
N ILE A 212 -2.48 1.44 8.93
CA ILE A 212 -2.28 0.09 8.36
C ILE A 212 -2.65 -0.99 9.39
N PHE A 213 -2.22 -0.85 10.64
CA PHE A 213 -2.52 -1.82 11.69
C PHE A 213 -4.03 -1.94 11.94
N PHE A 214 -4.74 -0.83 12.13
CA PHE A 214 -6.20 -0.86 12.28
C PHE A 214 -6.92 -1.39 11.04
N PHE A 215 -6.41 -1.09 9.85
CA PHE A 215 -6.95 -1.66 8.61
C PHE A 215 -6.79 -3.19 8.58
N VAL A 216 -5.62 -3.72 8.92
CA VAL A 216 -5.39 -5.18 8.97
C VAL A 216 -6.27 -5.84 10.04
N LEU A 217 -6.41 -5.24 11.23
CA LEU A 217 -7.31 -5.75 12.26
C LEU A 217 -8.77 -5.81 11.79
N THR A 218 -9.26 -4.75 11.13
CA THR A 218 -10.64 -4.76 10.62
C THR A 218 -10.81 -5.73 9.47
N PHE A 219 -9.79 -5.96 8.65
CA PHE A 219 -9.78 -7.00 7.63
C PHE A 219 -9.88 -8.40 8.23
N CYS A 220 -9.07 -8.69 9.26
CA CYS A 220 -9.11 -10.00 9.95
C CYS A 220 -10.47 -10.25 10.62
N ASN A 221 -11.18 -9.22 11.06
CA ASN A 221 -12.51 -9.34 11.65
C ASN A 221 -13.64 -9.56 10.62
N LEU A 222 -13.35 -9.51 9.31
CA LEU A 222 -14.31 -9.84 8.24
C LEU A 222 -14.40 -11.35 7.97
N GLY A 223 -13.37 -12.10 8.29
CA GLY A 223 -13.32 -13.56 8.13
C GLY A 223 -13.75 -14.30 9.36
#